data_1a81cbe942616d29055ee4f54ffc6715
#
_entry.id   1a81cbe942616d29055ee4f54ffc6715
#
_cell.length_a   1.000
_cell.length_b   1.000
_cell.length_c   1.000
_cell.angle_alpha   90.00
_cell.angle_beta   90.00
_cell.angle_gamma   90.00
#
_symmetry.space_group_name_H-M   'P 1'
#
loop_
_entity.id
_entity.type
_entity.pdbx_description
1 polymer ?
#
loop_
_entity_poly.entity_id
_entity_poly.type
_entity_poly.pdbx_seq_one_letter_code
_entity_poly.pdbx_strand_id
1 'polypeptide(L)'
;MKAFKYLGGLVFGVILLVAFSCQDKQSQKELSTFKQAELLKAANIALAKKFYKYLDELNFDTLRILCDPNIKVYYESTDPVSFTDMEPFIKMFYGAFPDYKHQIDDIFAADDKVVARITYSGTHTNEFMEIKPSGNKFRYKGIQIFQFANNKILNFWAVEDELGMMTQLGMELKPKKP
;
A
#
# COMPACT_ATOMS: atom_id res chain seq x y z
N MET A 1 23.27 -68.66 8.85
CA MET A 1 23.51 -67.57 7.86
C MET A 1 22.26 -66.96 7.17
N LYS A 2 21.03 -67.48 7.35
CA LYS A 2 19.81 -66.92 6.72
C LYS A 2 19.16 -65.78 7.52
N ALA A 3 19.30 -65.69 8.87
CA ALA A 3 18.68 -64.67 9.70
C ALA A 3 19.24 -63.25 9.53
N PHE A 4 20.52 -63.13 9.11
CA PHE A 4 21.18 -61.82 8.96
C PHE A 4 20.76 -61.06 7.70
N LYS A 5 20.26 -61.75 6.66
CA LYS A 5 19.75 -61.09 5.41
C LYS A 5 18.42 -60.36 5.60
N TYR A 6 17.58 -60.78 6.53
CA TYR A 6 16.29 -60.16 6.78
C TYR A 6 16.36 -58.93 7.70
N LEU A 7 17.40 -58.90 8.57
CA LEU A 7 17.59 -57.76 9.48
C LEU A 7 18.00 -56.50 8.74
N GLY A 8 18.89 -56.63 7.68
CA GLY A 8 19.32 -55.51 6.82
C GLY A 8 18.18 -54.91 6.01
N GLY A 9 17.26 -55.73 5.49
CA GLY A 9 16.08 -55.26 4.75
C GLY A 9 15.08 -54.49 5.58
N LEU A 10 14.87 -54.91 6.85
CA LEU A 10 13.96 -54.28 7.76
C LEU A 10 14.47 -52.91 8.25
N VAL A 11 15.76 -52.77 8.52
CA VAL A 11 16.38 -51.49 8.91
C VAL A 11 16.37 -50.52 7.75
N PHE A 12 16.62 -50.94 6.50
CA PHE A 12 16.58 -50.10 5.32
C PHE A 12 15.17 -49.59 5.00
N GLY A 13 14.14 -50.46 5.20
CA GLY A 13 12.72 -50.08 5.03
C GLY A 13 12.25 -49.04 6.04
N VAL A 14 12.67 -49.14 7.32
CA VAL A 14 12.32 -48.17 8.37
C VAL A 14 12.98 -46.83 8.14
N ILE A 15 14.26 -46.81 7.70
CA ILE A 15 14.97 -45.55 7.37
C ILE A 15 14.28 -44.81 6.21
N LEU A 16 13.86 -45.53 5.16
CA LEU A 16 13.11 -44.93 4.03
C LEU A 16 11.78 -44.35 4.47
N LEU A 17 11.00 -45.03 5.31
CA LEU A 17 9.70 -44.54 5.80
C LEU A 17 9.85 -43.29 6.69
N VAL A 18 10.88 -43.19 7.51
CA VAL A 18 11.17 -42.00 8.34
C VAL A 18 11.60 -40.82 7.45
N ALA A 19 12.38 -41.04 6.40
CA ALA A 19 12.77 -39.97 5.47
C ALA A 19 11.58 -39.40 4.70
N PHE A 20 10.67 -40.23 4.22
CA PHE A 20 9.43 -39.78 3.57
C PHE A 20 8.51 -39.01 4.53
N SER A 21 8.36 -39.44 5.79
CA SER A 21 7.56 -38.75 6.79
C SER A 21 8.13 -37.38 7.18
N CYS A 22 9.44 -37.20 7.22
CA CYS A 22 10.08 -35.91 7.47
C CYS A 22 9.90 -34.96 6.29
N GLN A 23 10.02 -35.45 5.06
CA GLN A 23 9.84 -34.64 3.85
C GLN A 23 8.40 -34.15 3.70
N ASP A 24 7.42 -34.98 4.04
CA ASP A 24 6.00 -34.61 4.03
C ASP A 24 5.68 -33.49 5.04
N LYS A 25 6.21 -33.60 6.26
CA LYS A 25 6.04 -32.56 7.29
C LYS A 25 6.68 -31.23 6.90
N GLN A 26 7.87 -31.26 6.28
CA GLN A 26 8.55 -30.06 5.81
C GLN A 26 7.75 -29.38 4.69
N SER A 27 7.29 -30.14 3.70
CA SER A 27 6.46 -29.63 2.59
C SER A 27 5.14 -29.04 3.08
N GLN A 28 4.49 -29.68 4.06
CA GLN A 28 3.26 -29.14 4.66
C GLN A 28 3.51 -27.84 5.42
N LYS A 29 4.62 -27.73 6.14
CA LYS A 29 5.02 -26.51 6.84
C LYS A 29 5.29 -25.37 5.86
N GLU A 30 6.03 -25.63 4.79
CA GLU A 30 6.31 -24.64 3.74
C GLU A 30 5.01 -24.16 3.05
N LEU A 31 4.12 -25.09 2.72
CA LEU A 31 2.82 -24.77 2.14
C LEU A 31 1.95 -23.93 3.09
N SER A 32 1.97 -24.25 4.39
CA SER A 32 1.22 -23.47 5.39
C SER A 32 1.78 -22.05 5.53
N THR A 33 3.11 -21.91 5.55
CA THR A 33 3.79 -20.60 5.61
C THR A 33 3.48 -19.77 4.38
N PHE A 34 3.52 -20.38 3.19
CA PHE A 34 3.17 -19.72 1.94
C PHE A 34 1.70 -19.24 1.94
N LYS A 35 0.77 -20.11 2.32
CA LYS A 35 -0.65 -19.73 2.43
C LYS A 35 -0.88 -18.57 3.40
N GLN A 36 -0.19 -18.58 4.54
CA GLN A 36 -0.30 -17.51 5.52
C GLN A 36 0.27 -16.18 4.99
N ALA A 37 1.38 -16.21 4.26
CA ALA A 37 1.93 -15.03 3.60
C ALA A 37 0.96 -14.45 2.54
N GLU A 38 0.34 -15.29 1.73
CA GLU A 38 -0.65 -14.85 0.73
C GLU A 38 -1.91 -14.26 1.37
N LEU A 39 -2.39 -14.83 2.48
CA LEU A 39 -3.50 -14.26 3.25
C LEU A 39 -3.15 -12.89 3.83
N LEU A 40 -1.92 -12.71 4.33
CA LEU A 40 -1.44 -11.42 4.85
C LEU A 40 -1.37 -10.36 3.73
N LYS A 41 -0.84 -10.72 2.56
CA LYS A 41 -0.81 -9.84 1.38
C LYS A 41 -2.21 -9.39 0.98
N ALA A 42 -3.15 -10.33 0.91
CA ALA A 42 -4.55 -10.02 0.60
C ALA A 42 -5.20 -9.09 1.65
N ALA A 43 -4.91 -9.30 2.93
CA ALA A 43 -5.38 -8.44 4.01
C ALA A 43 -4.80 -7.02 3.90
N ASN A 44 -3.49 -6.88 3.61
CA ASN A 44 -2.83 -5.59 3.42
C ASN A 44 -3.41 -4.83 2.22
N ILE A 45 -3.68 -5.51 1.09
CA ILE A 45 -4.37 -4.91 -0.07
C ILE A 45 -5.77 -4.41 0.34
N ALA A 46 -6.51 -5.19 1.12
CA ALA A 46 -7.84 -4.78 1.58
C ALA A 46 -7.78 -3.55 2.50
N LEU A 47 -6.76 -3.44 3.36
CA LEU A 47 -6.53 -2.27 4.21
C LEU A 47 -6.16 -1.04 3.38
N ALA A 48 -5.29 -1.16 2.38
CA ALA A 48 -4.96 -0.07 1.46
C ALA A 48 -6.19 0.45 0.70
N LYS A 49 -7.05 -0.45 0.22
CA LYS A 49 -8.32 -0.06 -0.42
C LYS A 49 -9.27 0.67 0.54
N LYS A 50 -9.34 0.24 1.81
CA LYS A 50 -10.12 0.92 2.85
C LYS A 50 -9.56 2.32 3.13
N PHE A 51 -8.22 2.48 3.14
CA PHE A 51 -7.58 3.77 3.32
C PHE A 51 -8.07 4.77 2.27
N TYR A 52 -8.02 4.46 0.96
CA TYR A 52 -8.52 5.35 -0.08
C TYR A 52 -10.00 5.65 0.06
N LYS A 53 -10.82 4.64 0.35
CA LYS A 53 -12.25 4.84 0.57
C LYS A 53 -12.51 5.87 1.68
N TYR A 54 -11.88 5.70 2.83
CA TYR A 54 -12.11 6.61 3.97
C TYR A 54 -11.43 7.97 3.79
N LEU A 55 -10.36 8.03 2.98
CA LEU A 55 -9.75 9.30 2.58
C LEU A 55 -10.71 10.10 1.69
N ASP A 56 -11.31 9.46 0.68
CA ASP A 56 -12.31 10.09 -0.19
C ASP A 56 -13.59 10.50 0.55
N GLU A 57 -13.90 9.83 1.67
CA GLU A 57 -15.01 10.17 2.57
C GLU A 57 -14.62 11.20 3.65
N LEU A 58 -13.35 11.64 3.72
CA LEU A 58 -12.78 12.48 4.78
C LEU A 58 -13.03 11.93 6.19
N ASN A 59 -13.11 10.61 6.33
CA ASN A 59 -13.35 9.92 7.60
C ASN A 59 -12.03 9.73 8.36
N PHE A 60 -11.51 10.82 8.93
CA PHE A 60 -10.21 10.83 9.61
C PHE A 60 -10.18 9.94 10.85
N ASP A 61 -11.29 9.78 11.56
CA ASP A 61 -11.33 8.91 12.74
C ASP A 61 -11.08 7.46 12.36
N THR A 62 -11.70 7.00 11.29
CA THR A 62 -11.45 5.64 10.77
C THR A 62 -10.04 5.51 10.17
N LEU A 63 -9.55 6.54 9.47
CA LEU A 63 -8.17 6.55 8.93
C LEU A 63 -7.13 6.39 10.05
N ARG A 64 -7.30 7.09 11.18
CA ARG A 64 -6.40 6.95 12.35
C ARG A 64 -6.40 5.54 12.93
N ILE A 65 -7.53 4.82 12.85
CA ILE A 65 -7.61 3.42 13.30
C ILE A 65 -6.82 2.50 12.34
N LEU A 66 -6.80 2.78 11.05
CA LEU A 66 -6.04 2.00 10.05
C LEU A 66 -4.53 2.26 10.13
N CYS A 67 -4.13 3.41 10.64
CA CYS A 67 -2.73 3.81 10.74
C CYS A 67 -2.11 3.45 12.09
N ASP A 68 -0.79 3.23 12.09
CA ASP A 68 -0.02 3.22 13.33
C ASP A 68 -0.01 4.63 13.93
N PRO A 69 -0.07 4.81 15.26
CA PRO A 69 0.02 6.14 15.86
C PRO A 69 1.27 6.93 15.50
N ASN A 70 2.37 6.22 15.16
CA ASN A 70 3.64 6.80 14.75
C ASN A 70 3.86 6.69 13.23
N ILE A 71 2.80 6.62 12.44
CA ILE A 71 2.89 6.54 10.97
C ILE A 71 3.77 7.67 10.43
N LYS A 72 4.64 7.31 9.49
CA LYS A 72 5.46 8.26 8.73
C LYS A 72 4.94 8.39 7.31
N VAL A 73 4.58 9.61 6.93
CA VAL A 73 4.09 9.95 5.60
C VAL A 73 5.19 10.70 4.86
N TYR A 74 5.65 10.13 3.76
CA TYR A 74 6.63 10.72 2.84
C TYR A 74 5.88 11.17 1.58
N TYR A 75 5.50 12.42 1.56
CA TYR A 75 4.81 13.03 0.42
C TYR A 75 5.79 13.96 -0.28
N GLU A 76 6.35 13.50 -1.41
CA GLU A 76 7.33 14.23 -2.25
C GLU A 76 8.53 14.82 -1.47
N SER A 77 8.73 14.43 -0.24
CA SER A 77 9.78 14.90 0.65
C SER A 77 10.62 13.74 1.18
N THR A 78 11.88 14.02 1.51
CA THR A 78 12.76 13.10 2.21
C THR A 78 12.45 13.00 3.70
N ASP A 79 11.86 14.06 4.28
CA ASP A 79 11.49 14.13 5.68
C ASP A 79 10.02 13.75 5.88
N PRO A 80 9.73 12.74 6.72
CA PRO A 80 8.37 12.31 6.96
C PRO A 80 7.61 13.29 7.86
N VAL A 81 6.32 13.40 7.60
CA VAL A 81 5.37 14.05 8.49
C VAL A 81 4.44 13.02 9.13
N SER A 82 3.76 13.39 10.21
CA SER A 82 2.71 12.55 10.78
C SER A 82 1.42 12.64 9.96
N PHE A 83 0.54 11.65 10.10
CA PHE A 83 -0.78 11.71 9.46
C PHE A 83 -1.60 12.91 9.99
N THR A 84 -1.43 13.26 11.26
CA THR A 84 -2.11 14.41 11.88
C THR A 84 -1.66 15.72 11.27
N ASP A 85 -0.37 15.86 10.93
CA ASP A 85 0.15 17.08 10.28
C ASP A 85 -0.31 17.20 8.82
N MET A 86 -0.60 16.07 8.15
CA MET A 86 -1.15 16.06 6.79
C MET A 86 -2.65 16.40 6.73
N GLU A 87 -3.39 16.19 7.80
CA GLU A 87 -4.85 16.36 7.82
C GLU A 87 -5.34 17.77 7.40
N PRO A 88 -4.73 18.88 7.85
CA PRO A 88 -5.12 20.23 7.41
C PRO A 88 -4.93 20.41 5.90
N PHE A 89 -3.82 19.89 5.34
CA PHE A 89 -3.57 19.96 3.91
C PHE A 89 -4.61 19.14 3.12
N ILE A 90 -4.93 17.93 3.57
CA ILE A 90 -5.95 17.08 2.94
C ILE A 90 -7.29 17.81 2.94
N LYS A 91 -7.69 18.40 4.07
CA LYS A 91 -8.95 19.16 4.16
C LYS A 91 -8.98 20.37 3.22
N MET A 92 -7.87 21.10 3.13
CA MET A 92 -7.75 22.23 2.19
C MET A 92 -7.87 21.74 0.74
N PHE A 93 -7.22 20.63 0.40
CA PHE A 93 -7.23 20.06 -0.94
C PHE A 93 -8.65 19.62 -1.35
N TYR A 94 -9.34 18.85 -0.53
CA TYR A 94 -10.72 18.45 -0.79
C TYR A 94 -11.69 19.65 -0.72
N GLY A 95 -11.36 20.70 0.03
CA GLY A 95 -12.10 21.96 0.01
C GLY A 95 -12.05 22.66 -1.35
N ALA A 96 -10.88 22.65 -2.01
CA ALA A 96 -10.69 23.22 -3.34
C ALA A 96 -11.29 22.34 -4.45
N PHE A 97 -11.28 21.01 -4.26
CA PHE A 97 -11.69 19.98 -5.22
C PHE A 97 -12.70 19.01 -4.57
N PRO A 98 -13.99 19.41 -4.34
CA PRO A 98 -14.94 18.61 -3.58
C PRO A 98 -15.30 17.25 -4.21
N ASP A 99 -15.08 17.09 -5.51
CA ASP A 99 -15.28 15.84 -6.25
C ASP A 99 -13.99 15.03 -6.46
N TYR A 100 -12.93 15.37 -5.70
CA TYR A 100 -11.64 14.66 -5.78
C TYR A 100 -11.78 13.20 -5.43
N LYS A 101 -11.16 12.34 -6.26
CA LYS A 101 -11.25 10.89 -6.11
C LYS A 101 -9.95 10.18 -6.47
N HIS A 102 -9.74 9.07 -5.76
CA HIS A 102 -8.70 8.08 -6.05
C HIS A 102 -9.28 6.90 -6.83
N GLN A 103 -8.86 6.73 -8.07
CA GLN A 103 -9.14 5.52 -8.85
C GLN A 103 -7.93 4.61 -8.80
N ILE A 104 -8.05 3.44 -8.17
CA ILE A 104 -7.01 2.42 -8.17
C ILE A 104 -6.99 1.76 -9.55
N ASP A 105 -5.92 2.01 -10.32
CA ASP A 105 -5.72 1.41 -11.65
C ASP A 105 -5.08 0.02 -11.53
N ASP A 106 -4.19 -0.15 -10.54
CA ASP A 106 -3.48 -1.38 -10.27
C ASP A 106 -3.04 -1.42 -8.80
N ILE A 107 -3.06 -2.60 -8.18
CA ILE A 107 -2.64 -2.77 -6.78
C ILE A 107 -2.13 -4.19 -6.54
N PHE A 108 -0.96 -4.29 -5.95
CA PHE A 108 -0.37 -5.58 -5.59
C PHE A 108 0.43 -5.48 -4.29
N ALA A 109 0.69 -6.62 -3.66
CA ALA A 109 1.48 -6.72 -2.44
C ALA A 109 2.78 -7.49 -2.66
N ALA A 110 3.85 -7.02 -2.02
CA ALA A 110 5.13 -7.69 -1.92
C ALA A 110 5.58 -7.63 -0.45
N ASP A 111 5.66 -8.79 0.19
CA ASP A 111 5.97 -8.95 1.61
C ASP A 111 5.04 -8.09 2.51
N ASP A 112 5.59 -7.15 3.26
CA ASP A 112 4.88 -6.23 4.13
C ASP A 112 4.41 -4.94 3.44
N LYS A 113 4.60 -4.83 2.10
CA LYS A 113 4.27 -3.64 1.34
C LYS A 113 3.14 -3.87 0.34
N VAL A 114 2.37 -2.82 0.12
CA VAL A 114 1.39 -2.73 -0.97
C VAL A 114 1.77 -1.56 -1.85
N VAL A 115 1.83 -1.80 -3.15
CA VAL A 115 2.05 -0.78 -4.18
C VAL A 115 0.74 -0.55 -4.91
N ALA A 116 0.35 0.71 -5.04
CA ALA A 116 -0.84 1.11 -5.77
C ALA A 116 -0.49 2.16 -6.83
N ARG A 117 -0.94 1.93 -8.06
CA ARG A 117 -0.94 2.92 -9.12
C ARG A 117 -2.32 3.55 -9.19
N ILE A 118 -2.35 4.86 -9.05
CA ILE A 118 -3.57 5.64 -8.84
C ILE A 118 -3.74 6.65 -9.97
N THR A 119 -4.97 6.81 -10.42
CA THR A 119 -5.42 7.98 -11.18
C THR A 119 -6.27 8.85 -10.25
N TYR A 120 -5.85 10.09 -10.12
CA TYR A 120 -6.55 11.14 -9.40
C TYR A 120 -7.38 11.97 -10.37
N SER A 121 -8.53 12.45 -9.92
CA SER A 121 -9.37 13.34 -10.72
C SER A 121 -10.21 14.25 -9.82
N GLY A 122 -10.51 15.44 -10.33
CA GLY A 122 -11.35 16.42 -9.64
C GLY A 122 -11.68 17.62 -10.52
N THR A 123 -12.45 18.54 -9.97
CA THR A 123 -12.83 19.82 -10.61
C THR A 123 -12.41 20.97 -9.70
N HIS A 124 -11.71 21.96 -10.24
CA HIS A 124 -11.27 23.14 -9.51
C HIS A 124 -12.45 24.12 -9.29
N THR A 125 -13.17 23.93 -8.20
CA THR A 125 -14.40 24.69 -7.89
C THR A 125 -14.22 25.78 -6.85
N ASN A 126 -13.19 25.66 -5.97
CA ASN A 126 -12.90 26.68 -4.96
C ASN A 126 -11.41 27.06 -5.04
N GLU A 127 -11.02 28.11 -4.31
CA GLU A 127 -9.63 28.59 -4.31
C GLU A 127 -8.66 27.53 -3.78
N PHE A 128 -7.52 27.38 -4.47
CA PHE A 128 -6.44 26.49 -4.09
C PHE A 128 -5.11 27.23 -4.12
N MET A 129 -4.42 27.38 -3.00
CA MET A 129 -3.11 28.04 -2.88
C MET A 129 -3.05 29.38 -3.65
N GLU A 130 -4.01 30.27 -3.37
CA GLU A 130 -4.17 31.59 -4.03
C GLU A 130 -4.56 31.53 -5.51
N ILE A 131 -4.78 30.33 -6.07
CA ILE A 131 -5.29 30.16 -7.44
C ILE A 131 -6.81 30.22 -7.38
N LYS A 132 -7.39 31.17 -8.11
CA LYS A 132 -8.85 31.31 -8.20
C LYS A 132 -9.47 30.11 -8.92
N PRO A 133 -10.69 29.69 -8.56
CA PRO A 133 -11.36 28.57 -9.20
C PRO A 133 -11.44 28.78 -10.72
N SER A 134 -10.95 27.80 -11.47
CA SER A 134 -10.98 27.83 -12.92
C SER A 134 -12.17 27.09 -13.53
N GLY A 135 -12.84 26.22 -12.75
CA GLY A 135 -13.83 25.28 -13.24
C GLY A 135 -13.24 24.13 -14.07
N ASN A 136 -11.92 24.09 -14.25
CA ASN A 136 -11.26 23.06 -15.02
C ASN A 136 -11.31 21.71 -14.31
N LYS A 137 -11.53 20.65 -15.09
CA LYS A 137 -11.32 19.28 -14.65
C LYS A 137 -9.86 18.91 -14.85
N PHE A 138 -9.33 18.16 -13.91
CA PHE A 138 -7.98 17.63 -14.00
C PHE A 138 -7.95 16.13 -13.77
N ARG A 139 -6.90 15.50 -14.30
CA ARG A 139 -6.61 14.09 -14.10
C ARG A 139 -5.10 13.90 -14.17
N TYR A 140 -4.55 13.27 -13.12
CA TYR A 140 -3.12 12.98 -13.06
C TYR A 140 -2.88 11.60 -12.42
N LYS A 141 -1.64 11.16 -12.39
CA LYS A 141 -1.27 9.82 -11.92
C LYS A 141 -0.25 9.89 -10.80
N GLY A 142 -0.22 8.86 -9.98
CA GLY A 142 0.81 8.66 -9.00
C GLY A 142 1.00 7.20 -8.64
N ILE A 143 2.06 6.95 -7.89
CA ILE A 143 2.37 5.67 -7.29
C ILE A 143 2.47 5.89 -5.79
N GLN A 144 1.77 5.05 -5.05
CA GLN A 144 1.80 5.06 -3.60
C GLN A 144 2.24 3.70 -3.07
N ILE A 145 3.04 3.73 -2.02
CA ILE A 145 3.53 2.53 -1.34
C ILE A 145 3.10 2.61 0.12
N PHE A 146 2.44 1.57 0.59
CA PHE A 146 2.11 1.37 1.99
C PHE A 146 3.01 0.30 2.57
N GLN A 147 3.51 0.49 3.77
CA GLN A 147 4.15 -0.56 4.55
C GLN A 147 3.30 -0.87 5.78
N PHE A 148 3.12 -2.15 6.06
CA PHE A 148 2.25 -2.64 7.11
C PHE A 148 3.03 -3.32 8.23
N ALA A 149 2.60 -3.08 9.46
CA ALA A 149 3.00 -3.85 10.63
C ALA A 149 1.80 -3.98 11.56
N ASN A 150 1.61 -5.14 12.18
CA ASN A 150 0.53 -5.39 13.16
C ASN A 150 -0.87 -5.00 12.63
N ASN A 151 -1.16 -5.28 11.36
CA ASN A 151 -2.41 -4.93 10.68
C ASN A 151 -2.70 -3.42 10.63
N LYS A 152 -1.66 -2.59 10.64
CA LYS A 152 -1.75 -1.12 10.52
C LYS A 152 -0.77 -0.61 9.47
N ILE A 153 -1.08 0.56 8.90
CA ILE A 153 -0.17 1.28 8.01
C ILE A 153 0.89 1.95 8.88
N LEU A 154 2.14 1.51 8.71
CA LEU A 154 3.29 2.01 9.45
C LEU A 154 4.00 3.15 8.71
N ASN A 155 4.17 2.99 7.40
CA ASN A 155 4.78 4.00 6.53
C ASN A 155 3.95 4.14 5.24
N PHE A 156 3.97 5.34 4.72
CA PHE A 156 3.28 5.69 3.47
C PHE A 156 4.17 6.60 2.62
N TRP A 157 4.38 6.24 1.37
CA TRP A 157 5.11 7.03 0.38
C TRP A 157 4.18 7.35 -0.78
N ALA A 158 4.19 8.61 -1.22
CA ALA A 158 3.45 9.07 -2.39
C ALA A 158 4.37 9.86 -3.33
N VAL A 159 4.31 9.54 -4.61
CA VAL A 159 4.91 10.30 -5.70
C VAL A 159 3.83 10.51 -6.75
N GLU A 160 3.54 11.75 -7.06
CA GLU A 160 2.41 12.16 -7.88
C GLU A 160 2.82 13.16 -8.96
N ASP A 161 2.11 13.19 -10.08
CA ASP A 161 2.34 14.18 -11.15
C ASP A 161 1.64 15.52 -10.79
N GLU A 162 2.10 16.15 -9.71
CA GLU A 162 1.56 17.45 -9.27
C GLU A 162 1.76 18.55 -10.33
N LEU A 163 2.88 18.51 -11.03
CA LEU A 163 3.14 19.47 -12.10
C LEU A 163 2.10 19.36 -13.22
N GLY A 164 1.79 18.11 -13.62
CA GLY A 164 0.73 17.85 -14.60
C GLY A 164 -0.64 18.34 -14.12
N MET A 165 -0.95 18.17 -12.82
CA MET A 165 -2.17 18.72 -12.22
C MET A 165 -2.17 20.25 -12.28
N MET A 166 -1.14 20.91 -11.78
CA MET A 166 -1.04 22.39 -11.75
C MET A 166 -1.15 23.01 -13.13
N THR A 167 -0.53 22.39 -14.15
CA THR A 167 -0.65 22.84 -15.54
C THR A 167 -2.11 22.78 -16.04
N GLN A 168 -2.85 21.73 -15.68
CA GLN A 168 -4.27 21.59 -16.02
C GLN A 168 -5.16 22.63 -15.31
N LEU A 169 -4.74 23.11 -14.13
CA LEU A 169 -5.38 24.23 -13.43
C LEU A 169 -5.07 25.60 -14.07
N GLY A 170 -4.17 25.66 -15.05
CA GLY A 170 -3.79 26.87 -15.76
C GLY A 170 -2.51 27.54 -15.25
N MET A 171 -1.72 26.85 -14.45
CA MET A 171 -0.41 27.34 -14.01
C MET A 171 0.66 27.12 -15.05
N GLU A 172 1.59 28.05 -15.16
CA GLU A 172 2.77 27.96 -16.01
C GLU A 172 4.05 27.94 -15.15
N LEU A 173 4.97 27.04 -15.48
CA LEU A 173 6.32 27.12 -14.94
C LEU A 173 7.07 28.29 -15.54
N LYS A 174 7.60 29.14 -14.67
CA LYS A 174 8.49 30.24 -15.08
C LYS A 174 9.86 30.05 -14.46
N PRO A 175 10.94 30.30 -15.19
CA PRO A 175 12.28 30.32 -14.62
C PRO A 175 12.33 31.27 -13.42
N LYS A 176 12.99 30.84 -12.33
CA LYS A 176 13.24 31.71 -11.20
C LYS A 176 14.11 32.89 -11.70
N LYS A 177 13.64 34.11 -11.49
CA LYS A 177 14.48 35.28 -11.78
C LYS A 177 15.77 35.20 -10.94
N PRO A 178 16.95 35.48 -11.54
CA PRO A 178 18.22 35.49 -10.84
C PRO A 178 18.24 36.52 -9.71
#